data_c82379b4d2074ba7e6019205be7c36ce
#
_entry.id   c82379b4d2074ba7e6019205be7c36ce
#
_cell.length_a   1.000
_cell.length_b   1.000
_cell.length_c   1.000
_cell.angle_alpha   90.00
_cell.angle_beta   90.00
_cell.angle_gamma   90.00
#
_symmetry.space_group_name_H-M   'P 1'
#
loop_
_entity.id
_entity.type
_entity.pdbx_description
1 polymer ?
#
loop_
_entity_poly.entity_id
_entity_poly.type
_entity_poly.pdbx_seq_one_letter_code
_entity_poly.pdbx_strand_id
1 'polypeptide(L)'
;GSEMCIRDSFFTSKGPDYSIMITDSLMCKGFPVGTKFDFGGQEVVIYPDGSAHLVEAGNLAGSTLNVNKGLKILIEDALVPVNYAINACTSNPARCLHVDDRKGTIGVGYDADLVVLDRDYEVVQTYCKGVGQK
;
A
#
# COMPACT_ATOMS: atom_id res chain seq x y z
N GLY A 1 4.87 8.73 -17.48
CA GLY A 1 6.26 9.18 -17.35
C GLY A 1 6.52 10.12 -16.20
N SER A 2 5.76 11.20 -16.04
CA SER A 2 6.02 12.21 -14.98
C SER A 2 5.75 11.71 -13.56
N GLU A 3 4.73 10.89 -13.37
CA GLU A 3 4.37 10.36 -12.03
C GLU A 3 5.41 9.39 -11.47
N MET A 4 6.06 8.60 -12.32
CA MET A 4 7.14 7.70 -11.90
C MET A 4 8.38 8.47 -11.46
N CYS A 5 8.72 9.55 -12.18
CA CYS A 5 9.81 10.44 -11.79
C CYS A 5 9.55 11.14 -10.44
N ILE A 6 8.29 11.49 -10.14
CA ILE A 6 7.92 12.09 -8.86
C ILE A 6 8.13 11.09 -7.71
N ARG A 7 7.70 9.83 -7.88
CA ARG A 7 7.88 8.78 -6.88
C ARG A 7 9.34 8.47 -6.60
N ASP A 8 10.14 8.26 -7.66
CA ASP A 8 11.58 8.02 -7.55
C ASP A 8 12.29 9.20 -6.85
N SER A 9 12.04 10.43 -7.30
CA SER A 9 12.62 11.64 -6.71
C SER A 9 12.24 11.81 -5.23
N PHE A 10 11.00 11.48 -4.87
CA PHE A 10 10.54 11.53 -3.47
C PHE A 10 11.32 10.55 -2.60
N PHE A 11 11.39 9.28 -2.97
CA PHE A 11 12.11 8.27 -2.22
C PHE A 11 13.61 8.54 -2.16
N THR A 12 14.21 8.99 -3.27
CA THR A 12 15.63 9.35 -3.32
C THR A 12 15.94 10.52 -2.39
N SER A 13 15.07 11.53 -2.36
CA SER A 13 15.26 12.72 -1.50
C SER A 13 15.06 12.43 -0.02
N LYS A 14 14.11 11.56 0.32
CA LYS A 14 13.75 11.23 1.71
C LYS A 14 14.61 10.12 2.31
N GLY A 15 15.19 9.29 1.47
CA GLY A 15 15.95 8.12 1.91
C GLY A 15 15.06 6.99 2.45
N PRO A 16 15.67 5.95 3.04
CA PRO A 16 14.97 4.72 3.41
C PRO A 16 14.01 4.84 4.60
N ASP A 17 14.14 5.89 5.43
CA ASP A 17 13.56 5.92 6.76
C ASP A 17 12.35 6.85 6.94
N TYR A 18 12.05 7.70 5.95
CA TYR A 18 11.07 8.78 6.11
C TYR A 18 9.85 8.69 5.19
N SER A 19 9.77 7.65 4.36
CA SER A 19 8.66 7.46 3.45
C SER A 19 7.73 6.38 3.98
N ILE A 20 6.41 6.61 3.90
CA ILE A 20 5.39 5.61 4.22
C ILE A 20 4.52 5.43 2.99
N MET A 21 4.34 4.18 2.55
CA MET A 21 3.43 3.84 1.46
C MET A 21 2.04 3.61 2.03
N ILE A 22 1.06 4.32 1.47
CA ILE A 22 -0.36 4.15 1.79
C ILE A 22 -1.14 3.80 0.51
N THR A 23 -2.30 3.21 0.66
CA THR A 23 -3.16 2.82 -0.47
C THR A 23 -4.28 3.81 -0.71
N ASP A 24 -4.71 4.53 0.32
CA ASP A 24 -5.94 5.32 0.31
C ASP A 24 -7.14 4.49 -0.18
N SER A 25 -7.16 3.20 0.23
CA SER A 25 -8.11 2.22 -0.26
C SER A 25 -9.45 2.34 0.44
N LEU A 26 -10.50 2.51 -0.35
CA LEU A 26 -11.86 2.69 0.12
C LEU A 26 -12.56 1.34 0.43
N MET A 27 -13.71 1.43 1.09
CA MET A 27 -14.55 0.28 1.45
C MET A 27 -15.02 -0.56 0.25
N CYS A 28 -15.04 0.02 -0.95
CA CYS A 28 -15.42 -0.63 -2.20
C CYS A 28 -14.32 -1.51 -2.81
N LYS A 29 -13.21 -1.69 -2.11
CA LYS A 29 -12.13 -2.57 -2.55
C LYS A 29 -12.64 -3.98 -2.81
N GLY A 30 -12.33 -4.51 -4.00
CA GLY A 30 -12.79 -5.81 -4.45
C GLY A 30 -14.15 -5.80 -5.15
N PHE A 31 -14.82 -4.65 -5.24
CA PHE A 31 -16.03 -4.51 -6.05
C PHE A 31 -15.68 -4.40 -7.54
N PRO A 32 -16.57 -4.82 -8.44
CA PRO A 32 -16.36 -4.70 -9.88
C PRO A 32 -16.17 -3.25 -10.33
N VAL A 33 -15.40 -3.05 -11.41
CA VAL A 33 -15.29 -1.77 -12.10
C VAL A 33 -16.68 -1.27 -12.51
N GLY A 34 -16.92 0.03 -12.37
CA GLY A 34 -18.20 0.66 -12.63
C GLY A 34 -19.19 0.58 -11.46
N THR A 35 -18.86 -0.12 -10.38
CA THR A 35 -19.70 -0.11 -9.17
C THR A 35 -19.78 1.30 -8.60
N LYS A 36 -20.99 1.73 -8.30
CA LYS A 36 -21.28 2.99 -7.63
C LYS A 36 -21.70 2.75 -6.19
N PHE A 37 -21.28 3.62 -5.29
CA PHE A 37 -21.60 3.54 -3.87
C PHE A 37 -21.60 4.93 -3.24
N ASP A 38 -22.34 5.07 -2.14
CA ASP A 38 -22.32 6.31 -1.34
C ASP A 38 -21.09 6.36 -0.44
N PHE A 39 -20.41 7.48 -0.44
CA PHE A 39 -19.29 7.76 0.44
C PHE A 39 -19.45 9.15 1.05
N GLY A 40 -19.99 9.21 2.26
CA GLY A 40 -20.22 10.45 2.97
C GLY A 40 -21.24 11.39 2.32
N GLY A 41 -22.28 10.84 1.69
CA GLY A 41 -23.33 11.59 1.01
C GLY A 41 -22.98 11.99 -0.44
N GLN A 42 -21.87 11.46 -0.98
CA GLN A 42 -21.47 11.68 -2.37
C GLN A 42 -21.36 10.34 -3.11
N GLU A 43 -21.86 10.27 -4.31
CA GLU A 43 -21.75 9.05 -5.13
C GLU A 43 -20.33 8.93 -5.70
N VAL A 44 -19.72 7.78 -5.50
CA VAL A 44 -18.39 7.41 -6.00
C VAL A 44 -18.50 6.24 -6.96
N VAL A 45 -17.67 6.21 -7.99
CA VAL A 45 -17.60 5.14 -8.99
C VAL A 45 -16.16 4.62 -9.11
N ILE A 46 -16.01 3.30 -9.29
CA ILE A 46 -14.72 2.63 -9.50
C ILE A 46 -14.37 2.65 -10.99
N TYR A 47 -13.19 3.19 -11.30
CA TYR A 47 -12.66 3.24 -12.67
C TYR A 47 -11.85 1.98 -13.01
N PRO A 48 -11.56 1.72 -14.32
CA PRO A 48 -10.83 0.54 -14.77
C PRO A 48 -9.41 0.41 -14.22
N ASP A 49 -8.77 1.52 -13.87
CA ASP A 49 -7.42 1.56 -13.26
C ASP A 49 -7.43 1.31 -11.74
N GLY A 50 -8.62 1.05 -11.16
CA GLY A 50 -8.80 0.85 -9.72
C GLY A 50 -8.90 2.14 -8.92
N SER A 51 -8.85 3.30 -9.55
CA SER A 51 -9.13 4.57 -8.87
C SER A 51 -10.62 4.75 -8.60
N ALA A 52 -10.96 5.50 -7.55
CA ALA A 52 -12.34 5.82 -7.21
C ALA A 52 -12.56 7.33 -7.37
N HIS A 53 -13.62 7.70 -8.06
CA HIS A 53 -13.91 9.10 -8.39
C HIS A 53 -15.31 9.49 -7.96
N LEU A 54 -15.47 10.75 -7.56
CA LEU A 54 -16.78 11.36 -7.31
C LEU A 54 -17.53 11.46 -8.66
N VAL A 55 -18.76 10.97 -8.69
CA VAL A 55 -19.57 10.94 -9.94
C VAL A 55 -19.86 12.35 -10.45
N GLU A 56 -20.21 13.28 -9.56
CA GLU A 56 -20.56 14.66 -9.94
C GLU A 56 -19.36 15.51 -10.29
N ALA A 57 -18.31 15.47 -9.44
CA ALA A 57 -17.15 16.36 -9.58
C ALA A 57 -16.03 15.76 -10.45
N GLY A 58 -16.01 14.45 -10.65
CA GLY A 58 -14.97 13.74 -11.37
C GLY A 58 -13.62 13.67 -10.62
N ASN A 59 -13.54 14.25 -9.43
CA ASN A 59 -12.31 14.27 -8.63
C ASN A 59 -12.01 12.91 -8.04
N LEU A 60 -10.72 12.63 -7.85
CA LEU A 60 -10.25 11.43 -7.16
C LEU A 60 -10.79 11.42 -5.72
N ALA A 61 -11.42 10.31 -5.33
CA ALA A 61 -11.96 10.07 -3.99
C ALA A 61 -11.16 9.04 -3.20
N GLY A 62 -10.25 8.33 -3.85
CA GLY A 62 -9.42 7.29 -3.27
C GLY A 62 -9.11 6.18 -4.25
N SER A 63 -8.75 4.99 -3.73
CA SER A 63 -8.36 3.86 -4.56
C SER A 63 -8.94 2.53 -4.09
N THR A 64 -8.69 1.47 -4.87
CA THR A 64 -8.90 0.07 -4.48
C THR A 64 -7.57 -0.69 -4.37
N LEU A 65 -6.46 0.04 -4.30
CA LEU A 65 -5.10 -0.50 -4.30
C LEU A 65 -4.84 -1.41 -3.10
N ASN A 66 -4.15 -2.52 -3.35
CA ASN A 66 -3.55 -3.38 -2.32
C ASN A 66 -2.11 -2.97 -2.02
N VAL A 67 -1.66 -3.13 -0.78
CA VAL A 67 -0.28 -2.81 -0.37
C VAL A 67 0.77 -3.59 -1.19
N ASN A 68 0.54 -4.88 -1.44
CA ASN A 68 1.45 -5.71 -2.26
C ASN A 68 1.56 -5.21 -3.71
N LYS A 69 0.46 -4.75 -4.31
CA LYS A 69 0.48 -4.14 -5.64
C LYS A 69 1.21 -2.79 -5.64
N GLY A 70 0.99 -1.98 -4.61
CA GLY A 70 1.74 -0.74 -4.42
C GLY A 70 3.24 -0.98 -4.26
N LEU A 71 3.62 -2.01 -3.52
CA LEU A 71 5.03 -2.43 -3.38
C LEU A 71 5.64 -2.81 -4.73
N LYS A 72 4.92 -3.60 -5.54
CA LYS A 72 5.34 -3.96 -6.90
C LYS A 72 5.58 -2.71 -7.76
N ILE A 73 4.63 -1.78 -7.79
CA ILE A 73 4.73 -0.53 -8.54
C ILE A 73 5.95 0.31 -8.09
N LEU A 74 6.22 0.37 -6.78
CA LEU A 74 7.39 1.11 -6.29
C LEU A 74 8.70 0.49 -6.78
N ILE A 75 8.81 -0.83 -6.77
CA ILE A 75 10.06 -1.54 -7.11
C ILE A 75 10.24 -1.65 -8.62
N GLU A 76 9.23 -2.11 -9.36
CA GLU A 76 9.36 -2.45 -10.78
C GLU A 76 9.14 -1.25 -11.70
N ASP A 77 8.16 -0.40 -11.40
CA ASP A 77 7.79 0.71 -12.27
C ASP A 77 8.51 2.01 -11.90
N ALA A 78 8.55 2.33 -10.59
CA ALA A 78 9.18 3.54 -10.09
C ALA A 78 10.68 3.35 -9.75
N LEU A 79 11.21 2.14 -9.90
CA LEU A 79 12.62 1.78 -9.68
C LEU A 79 13.16 2.19 -8.30
N VAL A 80 12.30 2.26 -7.31
CA VAL A 80 12.68 2.55 -5.91
C VAL A 80 13.51 1.38 -5.38
N PRO A 81 14.64 1.62 -4.70
CA PRO A 81 15.41 0.55 -4.09
C PRO A 81 14.54 -0.34 -3.20
N VAL A 82 14.70 -1.66 -3.32
CA VAL A 82 13.84 -2.66 -2.65
C VAL A 82 13.74 -2.41 -1.15
N ASN A 83 14.87 -2.11 -0.50
CA ASN A 83 14.89 -1.83 0.94
C ASN A 83 14.11 -0.56 1.30
N TYR A 84 14.10 0.48 0.46
CA TYR A 84 13.32 1.70 0.68
C TYR A 84 11.82 1.40 0.58
N ALA A 85 11.42 0.66 -0.46
CA ALA A 85 10.04 0.26 -0.68
C ALA A 85 9.51 -0.64 0.45
N ILE A 86 10.31 -1.61 0.91
CA ILE A 86 9.95 -2.47 2.05
C ILE A 86 9.84 -1.67 3.34
N ASN A 87 10.81 -0.81 3.64
CA ASN A 87 10.77 0.03 4.84
C ASN A 87 9.51 0.92 4.86
N ALA A 88 9.12 1.45 3.69
CA ALA A 88 7.92 2.27 3.56
C ALA A 88 6.62 1.51 3.88
N CYS A 89 6.63 0.18 3.78
CA CYS A 89 5.50 -0.68 4.08
C CYS A 89 5.56 -1.32 5.48
N THR A 90 6.69 -1.25 6.17
CA THR A 90 6.95 -2.03 7.40
C THR A 90 7.50 -1.18 8.55
N SER A 91 8.82 -0.96 8.61
CA SER A 91 9.49 -0.28 9.72
C SER A 91 9.12 1.20 9.84
N ASN A 92 8.92 1.90 8.73
CA ASN A 92 8.60 3.33 8.78
C ASN A 92 7.20 3.60 9.35
N PRO A 93 6.12 2.92 8.90
CA PRO A 93 4.81 3.07 9.55
C PRO A 93 4.83 2.58 11.00
N ALA A 94 5.57 1.51 11.35
CA ALA A 94 5.69 1.06 12.74
C ALA A 94 6.30 2.14 13.62
N ARG A 95 7.37 2.81 13.15
CA ARG A 95 8.00 3.93 13.84
C ARG A 95 7.07 5.13 13.97
N CYS A 96 6.35 5.46 12.91
CA CYS A 96 5.37 6.56 12.92
C CYS A 96 4.27 6.35 13.97
N LEU A 97 3.87 5.10 14.18
CA LEU A 97 2.85 4.71 15.16
C LEU A 97 3.42 4.35 16.53
N HIS A 98 4.74 4.50 16.74
CA HIS A 98 5.43 4.17 18.00
C HIS A 98 5.21 2.73 18.46
N VAL A 99 5.25 1.77 17.51
CA VAL A 99 5.16 0.32 17.76
C VAL A 99 6.36 -0.44 17.20
N ASP A 100 7.42 0.27 16.86
CA ASP A 100 8.65 -0.26 16.26
C ASP A 100 9.52 -1.04 17.26
N ASP A 101 9.15 -1.03 18.53
CA ASP A 101 9.69 -1.91 19.57
C ASP A 101 9.26 -3.38 19.41
N ARG A 102 8.17 -3.63 18.67
CA ARG A 102 7.60 -4.98 18.51
C ARG A 102 7.06 -5.28 17.09
N LYS A 103 7.03 -4.33 16.17
CA LYS A 103 6.50 -4.48 14.81
C LYS A 103 7.42 -3.85 13.75
N GLY A 104 7.19 -4.23 12.49
CA GLY A 104 7.85 -3.64 11.34
C GLY A 104 9.22 -4.23 11.00
N THR A 105 9.71 -5.16 11.81
CA THR A 105 11.01 -5.84 11.61
C THR A 105 10.90 -7.32 11.93
N ILE A 106 11.63 -8.16 11.21
CA ILE A 106 11.78 -9.58 11.54
C ILE A 106 12.96 -9.73 12.51
N GLY A 107 12.68 -10.08 13.74
CA GLY A 107 13.70 -10.23 14.78
C GLY A 107 13.17 -10.96 16.00
N VAL A 108 14.10 -11.45 16.83
CA VAL A 108 13.77 -12.10 18.09
C VAL A 108 13.10 -11.07 19.02
N GLY A 109 11.94 -11.42 19.57
CA GLY A 109 11.16 -10.54 20.45
C GLY A 109 10.11 -9.69 19.73
N TYR A 110 10.12 -9.68 18.40
CA TYR A 110 9.09 -9.00 17.61
C TYR A 110 7.85 -9.89 17.39
N ASP A 111 6.69 -9.27 17.21
CA ASP A 111 5.48 -9.95 16.79
C ASP A 111 5.72 -10.62 15.42
N ALA A 112 5.41 -11.91 15.29
CA ALA A 112 5.53 -12.62 14.03
C ALA A 112 4.32 -12.32 13.11
N ASP A 113 4.17 -11.04 12.75
CA ASP A 113 3.21 -10.55 11.76
C ASP A 113 3.91 -10.51 10.40
N LEU A 114 3.70 -11.54 9.59
CA LEU A 114 4.46 -11.79 8.37
C LEU A 114 3.55 -11.91 7.17
N VAL A 115 4.02 -11.43 6.03
CA VAL A 115 3.40 -11.65 4.73
C VAL A 115 4.42 -12.32 3.81
N VAL A 116 4.06 -13.47 3.25
CA VAL A 116 4.87 -14.16 2.25
C VAL A 116 4.34 -13.79 0.87
N LEU A 117 5.20 -13.26 0.04
CA LEU A 117 4.90 -12.90 -1.34
C LEU A 117 5.65 -13.86 -2.29
N ASP A 118 5.04 -14.16 -3.43
CA ASP A 118 5.74 -14.79 -4.54
C ASP A 118 6.56 -13.78 -5.36
N ARG A 119 7.12 -14.25 -6.49
CA ARG A 119 7.95 -13.42 -7.38
C ARG A 119 7.16 -12.33 -8.12
N ASP A 120 5.85 -12.49 -8.22
CA ASP A 120 4.93 -11.53 -8.83
C ASP A 120 4.28 -10.60 -7.81
N TYR A 121 4.75 -10.65 -6.56
CA TYR A 121 4.22 -9.91 -5.41
C TYR A 121 2.79 -10.30 -5.01
N GLU A 122 2.33 -11.49 -5.41
CA GLU A 122 1.06 -12.01 -4.92
C GLU A 122 1.24 -12.58 -3.51
N VAL A 123 0.21 -12.39 -2.67
CA VAL A 123 0.23 -12.90 -1.29
C VAL A 123 0.02 -14.40 -1.31
N VAL A 124 1.02 -15.15 -0.86
CA VAL A 124 0.98 -16.61 -0.72
C VAL A 124 0.45 -17.02 0.65
N GLN A 125 0.90 -16.32 1.68
CA GLN A 125 0.53 -16.62 3.06
C GLN A 125 0.68 -15.38 3.95
N THR A 126 -0.19 -15.27 4.95
CA THR A 126 -0.05 -14.27 6.01
C THR A 126 -0.02 -14.94 7.38
N TYR A 127 0.70 -14.32 8.31
CA TYR A 127 0.77 -14.74 9.70
C TYR A 127 0.43 -13.55 10.59
N CYS A 128 -0.35 -13.79 11.63
CA CYS A 128 -0.61 -12.83 12.69
C CYS A 128 -0.16 -13.45 14.02
N LYS A 129 0.83 -12.84 14.64
CA LYS A 129 1.49 -13.37 15.88
C LYS A 129 1.91 -14.83 15.73
N GLY A 130 2.47 -15.18 14.59
CA GLY A 130 2.94 -16.53 14.28
C GLY A 130 1.85 -17.53 13.86
N VAL A 131 0.58 -17.13 13.85
CA VAL A 131 -0.54 -18.00 13.41
C VAL A 131 -0.86 -17.70 11.95
N GLY A 132 -0.77 -18.74 11.10
CA GLY A 132 -1.14 -18.64 9.69
C GLY A 132 -2.62 -18.27 9.51
N GLN A 133 -2.87 -17.31 8.66
CA GLN A 133 -4.23 -16.87 8.29
C GLN A 133 -4.66 -17.58 7.01
N LYS A 134 -5.94 -17.97 6.94
CA LYS A 134 -6.54 -18.60 5.76
C LYS A 134 -7.07 -17.56 4.79
#